data_bd0bf01393a6732db93791c96597d8ea
#
_entry.id   bd0bf01393a6732db93791c96597d8ea
#
_cell.length_a   1.000
_cell.length_b   1.000
_cell.length_c   1.000
_cell.angle_alpha   90.00
_cell.angle_beta   90.00
_cell.angle_gamma   90.00
#
_symmetry.space_group_name_H-M   'P 1'
#
loop_
_entity.id
_entity.type
_entity.pdbx_description
1 polymer ?
#
loop_
_entity_poly.entity_id
_entity_poly.type
_entity_poly.pdbx_seq_one_letter_code
_entity_poly.pdbx_strand_id
1 'polypeptide(L)'
;RPPVSAARPVQPVQMSLRAEPTEYETEPKPEISRILPEKPEKSETVPVFSQDMPVKAVEKPVQNVESRPIPDHKIVGEALKTYIIVEQDDKLILIDKHAAHERMIFDRLKAQEREIMAQNLLIPVTIRPNGDDMDAITENAALLYELGFEIEPFGERELIVRAVPADMDAGDVPAAIEEICEKLRRGKCPDAQSARDEILHTVACKAAIKAGWDTHPKELEAVVDAVISGRVRYCPHGRPVSVTLTRKELDKQFKRIV
;
A
#
# COMPACT_ATOMS: atom_id res chain seq x y z
N ARG A 1 42.20 49.63 -8.62
CA ARG A 1 41.47 48.50 -7.96
C ARG A 1 41.84 48.51 -6.48
N PRO A 2 40.90 48.64 -5.53
CA PRO A 2 41.18 48.51 -4.11
C PRO A 2 41.37 47.03 -3.70
N PRO A 3 42.12 46.73 -2.63
CA PRO A 3 42.43 45.39 -2.22
C PRO A 3 41.23 44.74 -1.50
N VAL A 4 40.99 43.44 -1.79
CA VAL A 4 39.95 42.59 -1.20
C VAL A 4 40.37 42.24 0.23
N SER A 5 39.57 42.64 1.21
CA SER A 5 39.73 42.32 2.62
C SER A 5 39.45 40.83 2.87
N ALA A 6 40.41 40.14 3.44
CA ALA A 6 40.30 38.72 3.82
C ALA A 6 39.31 38.55 4.98
N ALA A 7 38.33 37.67 4.81
CA ALA A 7 37.38 37.29 5.83
C ALA A 7 38.06 36.48 6.93
N ARG A 8 37.79 36.84 8.19
CA ARG A 8 38.28 36.11 9.38
C ARG A 8 37.50 34.78 9.54
N PRO A 9 38.14 33.68 9.94
CA PRO A 9 37.46 32.44 10.22
C PRO A 9 36.61 32.55 11.51
N VAL A 10 35.34 32.13 11.40
CA VAL A 10 34.42 32.06 12.52
C VAL A 10 34.74 30.77 13.30
N GLN A 11 35.08 30.90 14.59
CA GLN A 11 35.27 29.75 15.46
C GLN A 11 33.92 29.16 15.90
N PRO A 12 33.76 27.83 15.97
CA PRO A 12 32.55 27.22 16.48
C PRO A 12 32.40 27.43 18.00
N VAL A 13 31.25 27.95 18.41
CA VAL A 13 30.86 28.07 19.80
C VAL A 13 30.42 26.68 20.30
N GLN A 14 31.21 26.11 21.21
CA GLN A 14 30.80 24.90 21.96
C GLN A 14 29.80 25.31 23.03
N MET A 15 28.52 24.99 22.85
CA MET A 15 27.54 25.03 23.94
C MET A 15 27.65 23.75 24.78
N SER A 16 28.16 23.86 25.99
CA SER A 16 28.11 22.80 27.00
C SER A 16 26.73 22.78 27.65
N LEU A 17 25.91 21.78 27.32
CA LEU A 17 24.72 21.47 28.08
C LEU A 17 25.08 20.84 29.40
N ARG A 18 25.02 21.63 30.48
CA ARG A 18 25.13 21.17 31.86
C ARG A 18 23.70 20.80 32.31
N ALA A 19 23.37 19.52 32.32
CA ALA A 19 22.12 19.02 32.89
C ALA A 19 22.29 18.98 34.41
N GLU A 20 21.48 19.74 35.13
CA GLU A 20 21.29 19.58 36.57
C GLU A 20 20.25 18.46 36.82
N PRO A 21 20.51 17.54 37.77
CA PRO A 21 19.53 16.50 38.10
C PRO A 21 18.39 17.09 38.91
N THR A 22 17.22 17.12 38.38
CA THR A 22 15.97 17.37 39.10
C THR A 22 15.58 16.10 39.84
N GLU A 23 15.59 16.15 41.17
CA GLU A 23 15.03 15.11 42.05
C GLU A 23 13.49 15.08 41.82
N TYR A 24 13.02 13.94 41.37
CA TYR A 24 11.58 13.67 41.32
C TYR A 24 11.16 13.05 42.65
N GLU A 25 10.38 13.79 43.43
CA GLU A 25 9.65 13.24 44.58
C GLU A 25 8.65 12.18 44.04
N THR A 26 8.84 10.97 44.55
CA THR A 26 7.94 9.83 44.28
C THR A 26 6.70 9.95 45.16
N GLU A 27 5.57 10.30 44.56
CA GLU A 27 4.28 10.12 45.22
C GLU A 27 3.93 8.64 45.42
N PRO A 28 3.29 8.25 46.56
CA PRO A 28 3.00 6.86 46.84
C PRO A 28 1.86 6.32 45.94
N LYS A 29 2.11 5.18 45.31
CA LYS A 29 1.12 4.41 44.55
C LYS A 29 -0.06 4.01 45.45
N PRO A 30 -1.33 4.15 44.98
CA PRO A 30 -2.48 3.54 45.65
C PRO A 30 -2.40 2.01 45.57
N GLU A 31 -2.54 1.33 46.69
CA GLU A 31 -2.71 -0.11 46.78
C GLU A 31 -4.01 -0.54 46.11
N ILE A 32 -3.89 -1.26 45.01
CA ILE A 32 -5.04 -1.93 44.38
C ILE A 32 -5.24 -3.25 45.11
N SER A 33 -6.24 -3.32 45.97
CA SER A 33 -6.75 -4.52 46.60
C SER A 33 -7.18 -5.53 45.54
N ARG A 34 -6.52 -6.67 45.52
CA ARG A 34 -6.90 -7.83 44.70
C ARG A 34 -8.24 -8.37 45.21
N ILE A 35 -9.31 -8.09 44.48
CA ILE A 35 -10.56 -8.82 44.61
C ILE A 35 -10.46 -10.02 43.69
N LEU A 36 -10.35 -11.21 44.27
CA LEU A 36 -10.49 -12.47 43.59
C LEU A 36 -11.97 -12.67 43.26
N PRO A 37 -12.36 -13.03 42.04
CA PRO A 37 -13.73 -13.46 41.79
C PRO A 37 -13.93 -14.89 42.28
N GLU A 38 -14.91 -15.06 43.12
CA GLU A 38 -15.42 -16.34 43.57
C GLU A 38 -15.98 -17.15 42.39
N LYS A 39 -15.72 -18.43 42.45
CA LYS A 39 -16.13 -19.48 41.55
C LYS A 39 -17.65 -19.76 41.72
N PRO A 40 -18.51 -19.67 40.70
CA PRO A 40 -19.84 -20.20 40.82
C PRO A 40 -19.84 -21.70 40.59
N GLU A 41 -20.38 -22.40 41.59
CA GLU A 41 -20.78 -23.83 41.53
C GLU A 41 -22.08 -24.03 40.79
N LYS A 42 -22.14 -25.24 40.16
CA LYS A 42 -23.30 -26.05 39.75
C LYS A 42 -24.07 -25.62 38.49
N SER A 43 -23.78 -26.33 37.40
CA SER A 43 -24.55 -27.47 36.88
C SER A 43 -26.04 -27.23 36.69
N GLU A 44 -26.43 -26.86 35.47
CA GLU A 44 -27.70 -27.31 34.90
C GLU A 44 -27.48 -27.84 33.48
N THR A 45 -27.82 -29.08 33.31
CA THR A 45 -27.80 -29.87 32.08
C THR A 45 -28.80 -29.33 31.09
N VAL A 46 -28.32 -28.90 29.92
CA VAL A 46 -29.15 -28.59 28.76
C VAL A 46 -29.09 -29.78 27.79
N PRO A 47 -30.22 -30.26 27.26
CA PRO A 47 -30.26 -31.49 26.48
C PRO A 47 -29.56 -31.36 25.15
N VAL A 48 -28.76 -32.39 24.84
CA VAL A 48 -28.13 -32.62 23.53
C VAL A 48 -29.24 -32.87 22.52
N PHE A 49 -29.45 -31.94 21.62
CA PHE A 49 -30.28 -32.13 20.44
C PHE A 49 -29.41 -32.62 19.30
N SER A 50 -29.36 -33.94 19.16
CA SER A 50 -28.81 -34.59 17.97
C SER A 50 -29.80 -34.43 16.84
N GLN A 51 -29.46 -33.65 15.83
CA GLN A 51 -30.07 -33.77 14.52
C GLN A 51 -28.97 -33.78 13.46
N ASP A 52 -28.71 -34.98 12.97
CA ASP A 52 -28.04 -35.24 11.72
C ASP A 52 -28.83 -34.60 10.58
N MET A 53 -28.34 -33.46 10.07
CA MET A 53 -28.72 -32.98 8.75
C MET A 53 -27.47 -33.01 7.87
N PRO A 54 -27.51 -33.64 6.70
CA PRO A 54 -26.39 -33.64 5.80
C PRO A 54 -26.24 -32.22 5.21
N VAL A 55 -25.21 -31.51 5.64
CA VAL A 55 -24.77 -30.27 5.00
C VAL A 55 -24.25 -30.68 3.61
N LYS A 56 -25.09 -30.53 2.60
CA LYS A 56 -24.59 -30.50 1.20
C LYS A 56 -23.63 -29.31 1.07
N ALA A 57 -22.35 -29.59 1.11
CA ALA A 57 -21.32 -28.68 0.67
C ALA A 57 -21.62 -28.33 -0.80
N VAL A 58 -22.15 -27.16 -1.04
CA VAL A 58 -22.14 -26.56 -2.37
C VAL A 58 -20.71 -26.07 -2.59
N GLU A 59 -19.87 -26.97 -3.04
CA GLU A 59 -18.58 -26.60 -3.66
C GLU A 59 -18.94 -25.80 -4.92
N LYS A 60 -18.90 -24.47 -4.80
CA LYS A 60 -18.76 -23.64 -6.00
C LYS A 60 -17.43 -24.03 -6.62
N PRO A 61 -17.39 -24.42 -7.90
CA PRO A 61 -16.12 -24.72 -8.54
C PRO A 61 -15.28 -23.44 -8.48
N VAL A 62 -14.19 -23.48 -7.71
CA VAL A 62 -13.09 -22.56 -7.89
C VAL A 62 -12.71 -22.73 -9.36
N GLN A 63 -13.02 -21.72 -10.17
CA GLN A 63 -12.56 -21.68 -11.54
C GLN A 63 -11.05 -21.73 -11.46
N ASN A 64 -10.55 -22.92 -11.74
CA ASN A 64 -9.14 -23.20 -11.91
C ASN A 64 -8.69 -22.27 -13.05
N VAL A 65 -8.06 -21.16 -12.70
CA VAL A 65 -7.39 -20.30 -13.66
C VAL A 65 -6.24 -21.19 -14.14
N GLU A 66 -6.51 -21.94 -15.24
CA GLU A 66 -5.51 -22.73 -15.92
C GLU A 66 -4.30 -21.82 -16.07
N SER A 67 -3.24 -22.15 -15.36
CA SER A 67 -1.95 -21.49 -15.46
C SER A 67 -1.44 -21.74 -16.88
N ARG A 68 -1.74 -20.79 -17.78
CA ARG A 68 -1.16 -20.85 -19.11
C ARG A 68 0.34 -20.88 -18.92
N PRO A 69 1.06 -21.83 -19.56
CA PRO A 69 2.50 -21.88 -19.45
C PRO A 69 3.06 -20.51 -19.84
N ILE A 70 3.88 -19.94 -18.98
CA ILE A 70 4.54 -18.66 -19.26
C ILE A 70 5.48 -18.92 -20.46
N PRO A 71 5.36 -18.19 -21.57
CA PRO A 71 6.22 -18.35 -22.72
C PRO A 71 7.69 -18.16 -22.33
N ASP A 72 8.59 -18.87 -22.98
CA ASP A 72 10.02 -18.72 -22.74
C ASP A 72 10.47 -17.28 -23.01
N HIS A 73 11.21 -16.70 -22.06
CA HIS A 73 11.65 -15.32 -22.12
C HIS A 73 12.93 -15.13 -21.30
N LYS A 74 13.65 -14.05 -21.58
CA LYS A 74 14.87 -13.69 -20.89
C LYS A 74 14.82 -12.25 -20.42
N ILE A 75 14.98 -12.03 -19.14
CA ILE A 75 15.19 -10.68 -18.59
C ILE A 75 16.60 -10.23 -18.97
N VAL A 76 16.69 -9.20 -19.80
CA VAL A 76 17.96 -8.62 -20.26
C VAL A 76 18.54 -7.71 -19.19
N GLY A 77 17.68 -6.96 -18.52
CA GLY A 77 18.06 -6.04 -17.46
C GLY A 77 17.01 -4.95 -17.24
N GLU A 78 17.41 -3.94 -16.48
CA GLU A 78 16.59 -2.78 -16.16
C GLU A 78 17.21 -1.52 -16.75
N ALA A 79 16.40 -0.66 -17.36
CA ALA A 79 16.80 0.63 -17.89
C ALA A 79 16.14 1.78 -17.11
N LEU A 80 16.93 2.82 -16.82
CA LEU A 80 16.50 4.04 -16.14
C LEU A 80 15.83 3.79 -14.77
N LYS A 81 16.12 2.64 -14.15
CA LYS A 81 15.45 2.17 -12.90
C LYS A 81 13.91 2.22 -12.98
N THR A 82 13.37 2.14 -14.17
CA THR A 82 11.93 2.30 -14.45
C THR A 82 11.41 1.20 -15.37
N TYR A 83 12.19 0.81 -16.36
CA TYR A 83 11.77 -0.13 -17.40
C TYR A 83 12.53 -1.44 -17.34
N ILE A 84 11.80 -2.55 -17.33
CA ILE A 84 12.40 -3.88 -17.47
C ILE A 84 12.46 -4.22 -18.96
N ILE A 85 13.62 -4.67 -19.42
CA ILE A 85 13.84 -5.12 -20.80
C ILE A 85 13.81 -6.63 -20.84
N VAL A 86 12.90 -7.17 -21.62
CA VAL A 86 12.70 -8.61 -21.79
C VAL A 86 12.86 -8.97 -23.26
N GLU A 87 13.65 -10.02 -23.53
CA GLU A 87 13.80 -10.65 -24.84
C GLU A 87 12.87 -11.86 -24.89
N GLN A 88 12.05 -11.94 -25.93
CA GLN A 88 11.17 -13.06 -26.18
C GLN A 88 11.07 -13.32 -27.68
N ASP A 89 11.49 -14.49 -28.15
CA ASP A 89 11.58 -14.80 -29.57
C ASP A 89 12.37 -13.72 -30.33
N ASP A 90 11.76 -13.11 -31.37
CA ASP A 90 12.31 -12.02 -32.17
C ASP A 90 11.79 -10.63 -31.72
N LYS A 91 11.54 -10.44 -30.43
CA LYS A 91 10.97 -9.19 -29.88
C LYS A 91 11.74 -8.75 -28.64
N LEU A 92 11.78 -7.43 -28.46
CA LEU A 92 12.09 -6.79 -27.18
C LEU A 92 10.79 -6.24 -26.59
N ILE A 93 10.55 -6.56 -25.34
CA ILE A 93 9.40 -6.06 -24.58
C ILE A 93 9.96 -5.14 -23.50
N LEU A 94 9.53 -3.88 -23.51
CA LEU A 94 9.82 -2.92 -22.45
C LEU A 94 8.61 -2.84 -21.54
N ILE A 95 8.82 -3.11 -20.26
CA ILE A 95 7.76 -3.14 -19.25
C ILE A 95 7.99 -1.97 -18.28
N ASP A 96 6.99 -1.14 -18.10
CA ASP A 96 6.95 -0.16 -17.00
C ASP A 96 6.69 -0.91 -15.70
N LYS A 97 7.76 -1.05 -14.87
CA LYS A 97 7.68 -1.85 -13.64
C LYS A 97 6.70 -1.27 -12.61
N HIS A 98 6.62 0.08 -12.54
CA HIS A 98 5.70 0.75 -11.63
C HIS A 98 4.25 0.50 -12.03
N ALA A 99 3.91 0.79 -13.29
CA ALA A 99 2.56 0.63 -13.81
C ALA A 99 2.07 -0.83 -13.75
N ALA A 100 2.96 -1.79 -14.03
CA ALA A 100 2.64 -3.21 -13.96
C ALA A 100 2.44 -3.68 -12.50
N HIS A 101 3.31 -3.26 -11.58
CA HIS A 101 3.21 -3.63 -10.16
C HIS A 101 1.99 -3.01 -9.49
N GLU A 102 1.69 -1.74 -9.77
CA GLU A 102 0.46 -1.07 -9.33
C GLU A 102 -0.79 -1.90 -9.71
N ARG A 103 -0.85 -2.37 -10.95
CA ARG A 103 -1.95 -3.22 -11.39
C ARG A 103 -2.00 -4.56 -10.66
N MET A 104 -0.88 -5.19 -10.42
CA MET A 104 -0.81 -6.45 -9.68
C MET A 104 -1.33 -6.28 -8.24
N ILE A 105 -0.92 -5.21 -7.56
CA ILE A 105 -1.40 -4.90 -6.21
C ILE A 105 -2.90 -4.63 -6.24
N PHE A 106 -3.37 -3.77 -7.15
CA PHE A 106 -4.79 -3.44 -7.28
C PHE A 106 -5.65 -4.69 -7.50
N ASP A 107 -5.27 -5.57 -8.44
CA ASP A 107 -6.03 -6.79 -8.72
C ASP A 107 -6.03 -7.74 -7.53
N ARG A 108 -4.91 -7.86 -6.81
CA ARG A 108 -4.81 -8.64 -5.57
C ARG A 108 -5.74 -8.11 -4.49
N LEU A 109 -5.70 -6.81 -4.21
CA LEU A 109 -6.53 -6.17 -3.19
C LEU A 109 -8.02 -6.24 -3.56
N LYS A 110 -8.34 -6.04 -4.84
CA LYS A 110 -9.72 -6.12 -5.34
C LYS A 110 -10.30 -7.54 -5.25
N ALA A 111 -9.46 -8.56 -5.43
CA ALA A 111 -9.87 -9.96 -5.28
C ALA A 111 -10.11 -10.38 -3.82
N GLN A 112 -9.67 -9.59 -2.84
CA GLN A 112 -9.93 -9.83 -1.43
C GLN A 112 -11.35 -9.37 -1.08
N GLU A 113 -12.26 -10.33 -0.90
CA GLU A 113 -13.65 -10.08 -0.48
C GLU A 113 -13.75 -9.74 1.03
N ARG A 114 -12.67 -9.92 1.79
CA ARG A 114 -12.58 -9.68 3.23
C ARG A 114 -11.82 -8.39 3.53
N GLU A 115 -11.79 -8.03 4.80
CA GLU A 115 -10.96 -6.93 5.32
C GLU A 115 -9.51 -7.05 4.84
N ILE A 116 -8.95 -5.94 4.39
CA ILE A 116 -7.55 -5.87 3.99
C ILE A 116 -6.70 -5.88 5.25
N MET A 117 -5.62 -6.68 5.22
CA MET A 117 -4.67 -6.73 6.32
C MET A 117 -4.10 -5.33 6.60
N ALA A 118 -4.28 -4.88 7.83
CA ALA A 118 -3.72 -3.62 8.32
C ALA A 118 -2.40 -3.85 9.05
N GLN A 119 -1.55 -2.84 9.03
CA GLN A 119 -0.37 -2.73 9.89
C GLN A 119 -0.50 -1.52 10.81
N ASN A 120 -0.21 -1.72 12.09
CA ASN A 120 -0.15 -0.63 13.05
C ASN A 120 1.09 0.22 12.80
N LEU A 121 0.92 1.52 12.78
CA LEU A 121 2.02 2.45 12.68
C LEU A 121 2.76 2.51 14.04
N LEU A 122 4.07 2.38 14.03
CA LEU A 122 4.88 2.52 15.24
C LEU A 122 4.72 3.91 15.86
N ILE A 123 4.62 4.92 15.01
CA ILE A 123 4.31 6.30 15.39
C ILE A 123 3.07 6.68 14.60
N PRO A 124 1.92 6.93 15.27
CA PRO A 124 0.72 7.40 14.60
C PRO A 124 0.94 8.71 13.85
N VAL A 125 0.29 8.87 12.71
CA VAL A 125 0.41 10.06 11.87
C VAL A 125 -0.78 10.97 12.13
N THR A 126 -0.51 12.22 12.52
CA THR A 126 -1.55 13.25 12.68
C THR A 126 -1.67 14.05 11.38
N ILE A 127 -2.90 14.21 10.91
CA ILE A 127 -3.24 14.99 9.71
C ILE A 127 -4.26 16.07 10.07
N ARG A 128 -4.23 17.18 9.33
CA ARG A 128 -5.14 18.32 9.49
C ARG A 128 -5.94 18.52 8.20
N PRO A 129 -6.99 17.75 8.00
CA PRO A 129 -7.85 17.93 6.83
C PRO A 129 -8.62 19.26 6.93
N ASN A 130 -9.08 19.77 5.79
CA ASN A 130 -10.09 20.82 5.79
C ASN A 130 -11.45 20.24 6.23
N GLY A 131 -12.48 21.13 6.43
CA GLY A 131 -13.79 20.67 6.92
C GLY A 131 -14.44 19.64 6.02
N ASP A 132 -14.42 19.85 4.71
CA ASP A 132 -15.02 18.93 3.72
C ASP A 132 -14.30 17.57 3.69
N ASP A 133 -12.98 17.54 3.92
CA ASP A 133 -12.20 16.31 4.00
C ASP A 133 -12.48 15.55 5.30
N MET A 134 -12.70 16.27 6.41
CA MET A 134 -13.10 15.67 7.67
C MET A 134 -14.44 14.93 7.54
N ASP A 135 -15.42 15.58 6.90
CA ASP A 135 -16.73 15.00 6.65
C ASP A 135 -16.61 13.76 5.74
N ALA A 136 -15.84 13.85 4.65
CA ALA A 136 -15.61 12.75 3.73
C ALA A 136 -14.98 11.52 4.42
N ILE A 137 -14.01 11.70 5.30
CA ILE A 137 -13.40 10.61 6.08
C ILE A 137 -14.42 10.02 7.06
N THR A 138 -15.16 10.87 7.78
CA THR A 138 -16.10 10.43 8.80
C THR A 138 -17.27 9.63 8.20
N GLU A 139 -17.82 10.10 7.07
CA GLU A 139 -18.89 9.41 6.34
C GLU A 139 -18.46 8.06 5.79
N ASN A 140 -17.18 7.90 5.45
CA ASN A 140 -16.62 6.67 4.89
C ASN A 140 -15.77 5.87 5.89
N ALA A 141 -15.86 6.14 7.19
CA ALA A 141 -15.01 5.53 8.22
C ALA A 141 -15.10 3.99 8.23
N ALA A 142 -16.30 3.43 8.06
CA ALA A 142 -16.49 1.98 8.00
C ALA A 142 -15.79 1.36 6.80
N LEU A 143 -15.90 1.99 5.62
CA LEU A 143 -15.23 1.53 4.40
C LEU A 143 -13.70 1.63 4.54
N LEU A 144 -13.20 2.71 5.10
CA LEU A 144 -11.76 2.90 5.35
C LEU A 144 -11.23 1.83 6.31
N TYR A 145 -11.99 1.51 7.35
CA TYR A 145 -11.62 0.43 8.29
C TYR A 145 -11.55 -0.94 7.59
N GLU A 146 -12.53 -1.30 6.77
CA GLU A 146 -12.50 -2.53 5.95
C GLU A 146 -11.28 -2.59 5.02
N LEU A 147 -10.80 -1.43 4.58
CA LEU A 147 -9.65 -1.28 3.72
C LEU A 147 -8.31 -1.16 4.48
N GLY A 148 -8.33 -1.38 5.80
CA GLY A 148 -7.14 -1.44 6.63
C GLY A 148 -6.66 -0.09 7.17
N PHE A 149 -7.48 0.96 7.10
CA PHE A 149 -7.18 2.24 7.73
C PHE A 149 -7.87 2.36 9.08
N GLU A 150 -7.12 2.62 10.13
CA GLU A 150 -7.65 3.01 11.43
C GLU A 150 -7.40 4.50 11.62
N ILE A 151 -8.47 5.29 11.48
CA ILE A 151 -8.44 6.75 11.52
C ILE A 151 -9.44 7.22 12.57
N GLU A 152 -8.99 8.04 13.50
CA GLU A 152 -9.79 8.56 14.59
C GLU A 152 -9.73 10.10 14.66
N PRO A 153 -10.79 10.78 15.09
CA PRO A 153 -10.74 12.19 15.43
C PRO A 153 -9.72 12.44 16.57
N PHE A 154 -8.91 13.48 16.41
CA PHE A 154 -7.92 13.91 17.40
C PHE A 154 -8.03 15.43 17.61
N GLY A 155 -8.79 15.84 18.64
CA GLY A 155 -9.13 17.23 18.84
C GLY A 155 -10.23 17.72 17.89
N GLU A 156 -10.29 19.04 17.67
CA GLU A 156 -11.39 19.66 16.90
C GLU A 156 -11.17 19.61 15.36
N ARG A 157 -9.92 19.55 14.90
CA ARG A 157 -9.57 19.71 13.48
C ARG A 157 -8.46 18.79 13.02
N GLU A 158 -8.19 17.73 13.75
CA GLU A 158 -7.12 16.80 13.46
C GLU A 158 -7.68 15.37 13.41
N LEU A 159 -7.07 14.55 12.61
CA LEU A 159 -7.26 13.10 12.59
C LEU A 159 -5.95 12.44 12.93
N ILE A 160 -6.01 11.32 13.64
CA ILE A 160 -4.87 10.47 13.92
C ILE A 160 -5.06 9.15 13.17
N VAL A 161 -4.05 8.77 12.40
CA VAL A 161 -3.99 7.50 11.67
C VAL A 161 -3.11 6.54 12.47
N ARG A 162 -3.68 5.43 12.95
CA ARG A 162 -3.01 4.42 13.78
C ARG A 162 -2.59 3.20 13.00
N ALA A 163 -3.41 2.82 12.00
CA ALA A 163 -3.12 1.71 11.13
C ALA A 163 -3.42 2.05 9.67
N VAL A 164 -2.70 1.39 8.78
CA VAL A 164 -2.85 1.51 7.32
C VAL A 164 -2.76 0.13 6.67
N PRO A 165 -3.18 -0.04 5.40
CA PRO A 165 -2.97 -1.29 4.68
C PRO A 165 -1.52 -1.76 4.77
N ALA A 166 -1.30 -3.06 4.96
CA ALA A 166 0.03 -3.64 5.18
C ALA A 166 1.02 -3.38 4.04
N ASP A 167 0.54 -3.09 2.85
CA ASP A 167 1.36 -2.79 1.67
C ASP A 167 1.79 -1.30 1.60
N MET A 168 1.29 -0.42 2.48
CA MET A 168 1.54 1.02 2.41
C MET A 168 2.65 1.46 3.38
N ASP A 169 3.57 2.28 2.91
CA ASP A 169 4.59 2.89 3.76
C ASP A 169 4.02 4.05 4.61
N ALA A 170 4.48 4.14 5.87
CA ALA A 170 4.06 5.21 6.78
C ALA A 170 4.33 6.62 6.23
N GLY A 171 5.39 6.79 5.45
CA GLY A 171 5.74 8.07 4.82
C GLY A 171 4.75 8.54 3.76
N ASP A 172 3.98 7.64 3.17
CA ASP A 172 3.00 7.96 2.12
C ASP A 172 1.60 8.26 2.69
N VAL A 173 1.39 8.06 3.99
CA VAL A 173 0.08 8.21 4.66
C VAL A 173 -0.55 9.59 4.45
N PRO A 174 0.13 10.72 4.68
CA PRO A 174 -0.50 12.03 4.50
C PRO A 174 -0.98 12.24 3.06
N ALA A 175 -0.15 11.92 2.08
CA ALA A 175 -0.48 12.06 0.66
C ALA A 175 -1.58 11.09 0.21
N ALA A 176 -1.63 9.88 0.79
CA ALA A 176 -2.69 8.91 0.51
C ALA A 176 -4.05 9.40 1.03
N ILE A 177 -4.10 9.90 2.26
CA ILE A 177 -5.34 10.40 2.84
C ILE A 177 -5.85 11.63 2.09
N GLU A 178 -4.97 12.57 1.72
CA GLU A 178 -5.34 13.73 0.91
C GLU A 178 -5.96 13.31 -0.43
N GLU A 179 -5.34 12.37 -1.14
CA GLU A 179 -5.84 11.83 -2.40
C GLU A 179 -7.19 11.09 -2.24
N ILE A 180 -7.34 10.32 -1.16
CA ILE A 180 -8.59 9.63 -0.82
C ILE A 180 -9.72 10.65 -0.59
N CYS A 181 -9.47 11.69 0.22
CA CYS A 181 -10.43 12.76 0.47
C CYS A 181 -10.86 13.43 -0.84
N GLU A 182 -9.90 13.77 -1.71
CA GLU A 182 -10.21 14.38 -3.00
C GLU A 182 -11.11 13.48 -3.86
N LYS A 183 -10.83 12.18 -3.92
CA LYS A 183 -11.62 11.20 -4.67
C LYS A 183 -13.04 11.05 -4.11
N LEU A 184 -13.17 10.93 -2.81
CA LEU A 184 -14.46 10.80 -2.13
C LEU A 184 -15.34 12.05 -2.33
N ARG A 185 -14.78 13.25 -2.19
CA ARG A 185 -15.49 14.54 -2.37
C ARG A 185 -15.96 14.78 -3.80
N ARG A 186 -15.18 14.37 -4.80
CA ARG A 186 -15.52 14.63 -6.21
C ARG A 186 -16.81 13.95 -6.68
N GLY A 187 -17.47 13.18 -5.83
CA GLY A 187 -18.76 12.57 -6.13
C GLY A 187 -18.76 11.62 -7.34
N LYS A 188 -17.57 11.15 -7.75
CA LYS A 188 -17.42 10.17 -8.82
C LYS A 188 -17.73 8.74 -8.37
N CYS A 189 -18.07 8.56 -7.10
CA CYS A 189 -18.37 7.27 -6.51
C CYS A 189 -19.90 7.15 -6.38
N PRO A 190 -20.62 6.67 -7.42
CA PRO A 190 -22.07 6.55 -7.39
C PRO A 190 -22.56 5.50 -6.38
N ASP A 191 -21.69 4.61 -5.96
CA ASP A 191 -21.96 3.53 -5.01
C ASP A 191 -20.72 3.19 -4.16
N ALA A 192 -20.92 2.40 -3.12
CA ALA A 192 -19.87 1.98 -2.20
C ALA A 192 -18.75 1.17 -2.89
N GLN A 193 -19.11 0.42 -3.95
CA GLN A 193 -18.11 -0.35 -4.70
C GLN A 193 -17.16 0.56 -5.49
N SER A 194 -17.69 1.61 -6.10
CA SER A 194 -16.87 2.62 -6.77
C SER A 194 -15.95 3.35 -5.80
N ALA A 195 -16.46 3.71 -4.60
CA ALA A 195 -15.65 4.32 -3.56
C ALA A 195 -14.52 3.37 -3.10
N ARG A 196 -14.85 2.08 -2.90
CA ARG A 196 -13.87 1.05 -2.56
C ARG A 196 -12.77 0.95 -3.63
N ASP A 197 -13.14 0.86 -4.89
CA ASP A 197 -12.20 0.74 -6.00
C ASP A 197 -11.27 1.97 -6.07
N GLU A 198 -11.78 3.19 -5.87
CA GLU A 198 -10.97 4.42 -5.87
C GLU A 198 -9.95 4.47 -4.71
N ILE A 199 -10.35 4.01 -3.51
CA ILE A 199 -9.43 3.92 -2.37
C ILE A 199 -8.36 2.85 -2.66
N LEU A 200 -8.76 1.68 -3.19
CA LEU A 200 -7.82 0.62 -3.58
C LEU A 200 -6.81 1.07 -4.63
N HIS A 201 -7.23 1.92 -5.57
CA HIS A 201 -6.30 2.57 -6.52
C HIS A 201 -5.24 3.40 -5.81
N THR A 202 -5.64 4.22 -4.83
CA THR A 202 -4.69 5.02 -4.06
C THR A 202 -3.73 4.13 -3.29
N VAL A 203 -4.24 3.09 -2.61
CA VAL A 203 -3.40 2.13 -1.89
C VAL A 203 -2.40 1.46 -2.83
N ALA A 204 -2.86 0.93 -3.97
CA ALA A 204 -2.00 0.26 -4.94
C ALA A 204 -0.92 1.19 -5.52
N CYS A 205 -1.26 2.44 -5.80
CA CYS A 205 -0.32 3.45 -6.30
C CYS A 205 0.78 3.76 -5.27
N LYS A 206 0.42 3.91 -3.98
CA LYS A 206 1.39 4.17 -2.91
C LYS A 206 2.25 2.95 -2.57
N ALA A 207 1.69 1.75 -2.69
CA ALA A 207 2.36 0.48 -2.41
C ALA A 207 3.24 -0.03 -3.58
N ALA A 208 3.06 0.50 -4.79
CA ALA A 208 3.79 0.03 -5.96
C ALA A 208 5.29 0.38 -5.90
N ILE A 209 6.11 -0.46 -6.54
CA ILE A 209 7.54 -0.19 -6.73
C ILE A 209 7.70 1.21 -7.33
N LYS A 210 8.41 2.10 -6.63
CA LYS A 210 8.59 3.47 -7.10
C LYS A 210 9.60 3.52 -8.25
N ALA A 211 9.30 4.34 -9.27
CA ALA A 211 10.25 4.59 -10.34
C ALA A 211 11.56 5.18 -9.77
N GLY A 212 12.70 4.74 -10.29
CA GLY A 212 14.00 5.17 -9.79
C GLY A 212 14.57 4.40 -8.60
N TRP A 213 13.80 3.48 -8.00
CA TRP A 213 14.28 2.62 -6.91
C TRP A 213 14.86 1.32 -7.44
N ASP A 214 15.86 0.79 -6.72
CA ASP A 214 16.38 -0.54 -6.99
C ASP A 214 15.35 -1.58 -6.52
N THR A 215 15.04 -2.54 -7.38
CA THR A 215 14.02 -3.56 -7.12
C THR A 215 14.67 -4.92 -6.94
N HIS A 216 14.15 -5.71 -6.01
CA HIS A 216 14.68 -7.05 -5.79
C HIS A 216 14.42 -7.93 -7.02
N PRO A 217 15.38 -8.77 -7.48
CA PRO A 217 15.23 -9.59 -8.69
C PRO A 217 13.97 -10.45 -8.74
N LYS A 218 13.55 -11.03 -7.62
CA LYS A 218 12.32 -11.82 -7.53
C LYS A 218 11.05 -11.02 -7.79
N GLU A 219 11.04 -9.75 -7.40
CA GLU A 219 9.90 -8.85 -7.68
C GLU A 219 9.86 -8.50 -9.17
N LEU A 220 11.04 -8.26 -9.78
CA LEU A 220 11.13 -8.06 -11.23
C LEU A 220 10.63 -9.29 -12.00
N GLU A 221 11.04 -10.49 -11.61
CA GLU A 221 10.55 -11.74 -12.18
C GLU A 221 9.03 -11.86 -12.08
N ALA A 222 8.46 -11.59 -10.91
CA ALA A 222 7.01 -11.63 -10.70
C ALA A 222 6.24 -10.64 -11.60
N VAL A 223 6.78 -9.44 -11.80
CA VAL A 223 6.21 -8.43 -12.70
C VAL A 223 6.29 -8.91 -14.14
N VAL A 224 7.45 -9.42 -14.58
CA VAL A 224 7.64 -9.94 -15.94
C VAL A 224 6.68 -11.08 -16.21
N ASP A 225 6.60 -12.06 -15.31
CA ASP A 225 5.68 -13.20 -15.43
C ASP A 225 4.22 -12.80 -15.55
N ALA A 226 3.82 -11.77 -14.79
CA ALA A 226 2.45 -11.25 -14.86
C ALA A 226 2.13 -10.59 -16.21
N VAL A 227 3.11 -9.89 -16.80
CA VAL A 227 2.96 -9.23 -18.10
C VAL A 227 3.05 -10.23 -19.24
N ILE A 228 4.06 -11.10 -19.24
CA ILE A 228 4.28 -12.10 -20.31
C ILE A 228 3.15 -13.12 -20.37
N SER A 229 2.62 -13.56 -19.24
CA SER A 229 1.42 -14.43 -19.20
C SER A 229 0.13 -13.72 -19.65
N GLY A 230 0.17 -12.40 -19.84
CA GLY A 230 -0.98 -11.60 -20.25
C GLY A 230 -1.99 -11.33 -19.14
N ARG A 231 -1.65 -11.64 -17.87
CA ARG A 231 -2.47 -11.29 -16.70
C ARG A 231 -2.54 -9.78 -16.50
N VAL A 232 -1.43 -9.09 -16.73
CA VAL A 232 -1.32 -7.64 -16.62
C VAL A 232 -1.02 -7.05 -18.00
N ARG A 233 -1.90 -6.21 -18.52
CA ARG A 233 -1.76 -5.55 -19.83
C ARG A 233 -1.87 -4.04 -19.73
N TYR A 234 -2.68 -3.56 -18.79
CA TYR A 234 -2.96 -2.14 -18.58
C TYR A 234 -2.83 -1.84 -17.09
N CYS A 235 -2.32 -0.66 -16.76
CA CYS A 235 -2.35 -0.16 -15.39
C CYS A 235 -3.80 0.12 -14.97
N PRO A 236 -4.08 0.33 -13.69
CA PRO A 236 -5.43 0.66 -13.23
C PRO A 236 -6.03 1.89 -13.94
N HIS A 237 -5.21 2.82 -14.40
CA HIS A 237 -5.61 4.02 -15.15
C HIS A 237 -5.84 3.77 -16.66
N GLY A 238 -5.73 2.51 -17.13
CA GLY A 238 -5.95 2.14 -18.54
C GLY A 238 -4.78 2.37 -19.49
N ARG A 239 -3.60 2.76 -19.00
CA ARG A 239 -2.40 2.90 -19.83
C ARG A 239 -1.74 1.54 -20.04
N PRO A 240 -1.21 1.22 -21.25
CA PRO A 240 -0.48 -0.01 -21.46
C PRO A 240 0.77 -0.06 -20.56
N VAL A 241 1.01 -1.21 -19.94
CA VAL A 241 2.18 -1.42 -19.05
C VAL A 241 3.41 -1.88 -19.81
N SER A 242 3.29 -2.23 -21.08
CA SER A 242 4.41 -2.70 -21.89
C SER A 242 4.33 -2.21 -23.35
N VAL A 243 5.50 -2.08 -23.95
CA VAL A 243 5.68 -1.78 -25.37
C VAL A 243 6.55 -2.88 -25.97
N THR A 244 6.14 -3.39 -27.14
CA THR A 244 6.87 -4.43 -27.86
C THR A 244 7.54 -3.85 -29.09
N LEU A 245 8.82 -4.15 -29.28
CA LEU A 245 9.60 -3.81 -30.47
C LEU A 245 10.01 -5.11 -31.16
N THR A 246 9.53 -5.33 -32.35
CA THR A 246 9.94 -6.48 -33.15
C THR A 246 11.33 -6.27 -33.74
N ARG A 247 12.03 -7.36 -34.05
CA ARG A 247 13.32 -7.29 -34.72
C ARG A 247 13.24 -6.50 -36.04
N LYS A 248 12.16 -6.68 -36.81
CA LYS A 248 11.93 -5.95 -38.05
C LYS A 248 11.84 -4.44 -37.84
N GLU A 249 11.16 -4.00 -36.78
CA GLU A 249 11.05 -2.58 -36.44
C GLU A 249 12.43 -2.01 -36.04
N LEU A 250 13.19 -2.75 -35.24
CA LEU A 250 14.55 -2.37 -34.88
C LEU A 250 15.47 -2.28 -36.11
N ASP A 251 15.46 -3.29 -36.99
CA ASP A 251 16.28 -3.30 -38.22
C ASP A 251 15.91 -2.13 -39.14
N LYS A 252 14.61 -1.75 -39.19
CA LYS A 252 14.17 -0.57 -39.93
C LYS A 252 14.73 0.73 -39.34
N GLN A 253 14.75 0.86 -38.02
CA GLN A 253 15.33 2.04 -37.35
C GLN A 253 16.82 2.18 -37.65
N PHE A 254 17.53 1.06 -37.72
CA PHE A 254 18.96 1.01 -38.08
C PHE A 254 19.21 1.02 -39.59
N LYS A 255 18.17 1.19 -40.42
CA LYS A 255 18.23 1.20 -41.89
C LYS A 255 18.89 -0.07 -42.46
N ARG A 256 18.71 -1.22 -41.80
CA ARG A 256 19.21 -2.53 -42.27
C ARG A 256 18.26 -3.16 -43.30
N ILE A 257 17.01 -2.77 -43.23
CA ILE A 257 15.96 -3.15 -44.21
C ILE A 257 15.20 -1.87 -44.59
N VAL A 258 14.72 -1.82 -45.81
CA VAL A 258 13.95 -0.69 -46.37
C VAL A 258 12.46 -0.96 -46.22
#